data_6fd9d1d97e9128186b0ecd71146f3965
#
_entry.id   6fd9d1d97e9128186b0ecd71146f3965
#
_cell.length_a   1.000
_cell.length_b   1.000
_cell.length_c   1.000
_cell.angle_alpha   90.00
_cell.angle_beta   90.00
_cell.angle_gamma   90.00
#
_symmetry.space_group_name_H-M   'P 1'
#
loop_
_entity.id
_entity.type
_entity.pdbx_description
1 polymer ?
#
loop_
_entity_poly.entity_id
_entity_poly.type
_entity_poly.pdbx_seq_one_letter_code
_entity_poly.pdbx_strand_id
1 'polypeptide(L)'
;MRWLPSLRVLDEEAASGGRARLWLALEPTDMRCGFDRLAERVRTVIGQDPLAGHGFIFRSRRGDRLKILTWDQDGFILWYKRLEVGVFKLPRPEGTRRAVELRASELAMILDGIDVSRLKRVQRYERPVG
;
A
#
# COMPACT_ATOMS: atom_id res chain seq x y z
N MET A 1 10.00 9.96 -7.48
CA MET A 1 10.15 9.61 -6.05
C MET A 1 11.33 8.68 -5.88
N ARG A 2 12.07 8.86 -4.81
CA ARG A 2 13.11 7.90 -4.47
C ARG A 2 12.49 6.76 -3.68
N TRP A 3 12.49 5.60 -4.26
CA TRP A 3 12.13 4.40 -3.52
C TRP A 3 13.26 4.02 -2.58
N LEU A 4 12.89 3.57 -1.39
CA LEU A 4 13.85 2.90 -0.52
C LEU A 4 14.26 1.58 -1.17
N PRO A 5 15.49 1.10 -0.93
CA PRO A 5 15.93 -0.17 -1.54
C PRO A 5 14.96 -1.32 -1.35
N SER A 6 14.30 -1.39 -0.20
CA SER A 6 13.33 -2.44 0.11
C SER A 6 12.05 -2.37 -0.75
N LEU A 7 11.77 -1.23 -1.38
CA LEU A 7 10.60 -1.07 -2.24
C LEU A 7 10.95 -1.13 -3.74
N ARG A 8 12.21 -1.27 -4.08
CA ARG A 8 12.66 -1.37 -5.48
C ARG A 8 12.01 -2.52 -6.22
N VAL A 9 11.76 -3.61 -5.54
CA VAL A 9 11.11 -4.78 -6.11
C VAL A 9 9.80 -4.40 -6.78
N LEU A 10 8.99 -3.58 -6.12
CA LEU A 10 7.70 -3.14 -6.66
C LEU A 10 7.87 -2.26 -7.89
N ASP A 11 8.85 -1.37 -7.85
CA ASP A 11 9.15 -0.45 -8.96
C ASP A 11 9.68 -1.21 -10.18
N GLU A 12 10.61 -2.13 -9.97
CA GLU A 12 11.17 -2.96 -11.02
C GLU A 12 10.11 -3.86 -11.67
N GLU A 13 9.25 -4.44 -10.86
CA GLU A 13 8.14 -5.26 -11.32
C GLU A 13 7.21 -4.45 -12.22
N ALA A 14 6.85 -3.25 -11.80
CA ALA A 14 6.01 -2.36 -12.59
C ALA A 14 6.69 -1.94 -13.89
N ALA A 15 7.98 -1.62 -13.83
CA ALA A 15 8.75 -1.21 -15.00
C ALA A 15 8.90 -2.33 -16.03
N SER A 16 8.98 -3.57 -15.60
CA SER A 16 9.10 -4.73 -16.50
C SER A 16 7.76 -5.21 -17.06
N GLY A 17 6.67 -4.49 -16.77
CA GLY A 17 5.34 -4.91 -17.16
C GLY A 17 4.73 -5.94 -16.24
N GLY A 18 5.34 -6.18 -15.10
CA GLY A 18 4.80 -7.04 -14.05
C GLY A 18 3.50 -6.49 -13.49
N ARG A 19 2.80 -7.32 -12.73
CA ARG A 19 1.46 -7.00 -12.22
C ARG A 19 1.44 -6.77 -10.71
N ALA A 20 2.54 -6.23 -10.19
CA ALA A 20 2.59 -5.86 -8.78
C ALA A 20 1.54 -4.79 -8.49
N ARG A 21 0.69 -5.06 -7.53
CA ARG A 21 -0.36 -4.16 -7.09
C ARG A 21 -0.08 -3.68 -5.69
N LEU A 22 -0.67 -2.56 -5.33
CA LEU A 22 -0.56 -1.99 -4.01
C LEU A 22 -1.94 -1.98 -3.37
N TRP A 23 -2.05 -2.59 -2.20
CA TRP A 23 -3.29 -2.67 -1.46
C TRP A 23 -3.16 -1.98 -0.11
N LEU A 24 -4.10 -1.10 0.20
CA LEU A 24 -4.15 -0.41 1.49
C LEU A 24 -5.28 -1.00 2.32
N ALA A 25 -4.95 -1.47 3.53
CA ALA A 25 -5.95 -1.83 4.52
C ALA A 25 -6.55 -0.53 5.07
N LEU A 26 -7.87 -0.35 4.94
CA LEU A 26 -8.55 0.89 5.31
C LEU A 26 -8.67 1.05 6.82
N GLU A 27 -8.89 -0.06 7.54
CA GLU A 27 -8.95 -0.03 9.00
C GLU A 27 -7.54 0.04 9.60
N PRO A 28 -7.36 0.72 10.74
CA PRO A 28 -6.07 0.72 11.40
C PRO A 28 -5.62 -0.67 11.79
N THR A 29 -4.30 -0.86 11.77
CA THR A 29 -3.65 -2.11 12.18
C THR A 29 -2.76 -1.82 13.38
N ASP A 30 -2.71 -2.75 14.32
CA ASP A 30 -1.77 -2.67 15.44
C ASP A 30 -0.34 -2.74 14.90
N MET A 31 0.44 -1.70 15.17
CA MET A 31 1.80 -1.59 14.67
C MET A 31 2.79 -2.53 15.37
N ARG A 32 2.34 -3.29 16.36
CA ARG A 32 3.14 -4.38 16.92
C ARG A 32 3.17 -5.61 16.02
N CYS A 33 2.26 -5.70 15.05
CA CYS A 33 2.24 -6.79 14.10
C CYS A 33 3.52 -6.82 13.27
N GLY A 34 4.18 -7.97 13.26
CA GLY A 34 5.33 -8.24 12.41
C GLY A 34 4.95 -9.02 11.16
N PHE A 35 5.91 -9.71 10.57
CA PHE A 35 5.75 -10.40 9.29
C PHE A 35 4.55 -11.35 9.25
N ASP A 36 4.47 -12.26 10.20
CA ASP A 36 3.46 -13.33 10.14
C ASP A 36 2.06 -12.81 10.38
N ARG A 37 1.90 -11.92 11.35
CA ARG A 37 0.60 -11.32 11.64
C ARG A 37 0.12 -10.41 10.51
N LEU A 38 1.02 -9.67 9.89
CA LEU A 38 0.67 -8.85 8.73
C LEU A 38 0.30 -9.73 7.53
N ALA A 39 1.03 -10.81 7.30
CA ALA A 39 0.68 -11.76 6.25
C ALA A 39 -0.71 -12.36 6.48
N GLU A 40 -1.05 -12.67 7.73
CA GLU A 40 -2.39 -13.15 8.07
C GLU A 40 -3.46 -12.09 7.80
N ARG A 41 -3.16 -10.83 8.10
CA ARG A 41 -4.08 -9.74 7.79
C ARG A 41 -4.28 -9.53 6.29
N VAL A 42 -3.24 -9.78 5.49
CA VAL A 42 -3.39 -9.75 4.04
C VAL A 42 -4.46 -10.74 3.60
N ARG A 43 -4.44 -11.96 4.17
CA ARG A 43 -5.44 -12.99 3.84
C ARG A 43 -6.82 -12.63 4.34
N THR A 44 -6.94 -12.21 5.59
CA THR A 44 -8.23 -12.06 6.27
C THR A 44 -8.88 -10.69 6.08
N VAL A 45 -8.10 -9.63 5.91
CA VAL A 45 -8.61 -8.26 5.80
C VAL A 45 -8.60 -7.80 4.36
N ILE A 46 -7.50 -8.00 3.66
CA ILE A 46 -7.35 -7.54 2.28
C ILE A 46 -7.90 -8.58 1.30
N GLY A 47 -7.85 -9.84 1.66
CA GLY A 47 -8.37 -10.90 0.81
C GLY A 47 -7.44 -11.25 -0.34
N GLN A 48 -6.15 -11.08 -0.15
CA GLN A 48 -5.13 -11.34 -1.15
C GLN A 48 -4.12 -12.37 -0.63
N ASP A 49 -3.30 -12.89 -1.55
CA ASP A 49 -2.22 -13.80 -1.20
C ASP A 49 -0.99 -12.97 -0.82
N PRO A 50 -0.48 -13.09 0.42
CA PRO A 50 0.70 -12.34 0.83
C PRO A 50 1.98 -12.72 0.07
N LEU A 51 2.00 -13.87 -0.59
CA LEU A 51 3.17 -14.33 -1.36
C LEU A 51 3.10 -13.93 -2.84
N ALA A 52 2.10 -13.15 -3.24
CA ALA A 52 1.88 -12.81 -4.65
C ALA A 52 2.82 -11.71 -5.18
N GLY A 53 3.72 -11.18 -4.36
CA GLY A 53 4.62 -10.12 -4.79
C GLY A 53 4.02 -8.73 -4.80
N HIS A 54 2.80 -8.58 -4.31
CA HIS A 54 2.17 -7.26 -4.17
C HIS A 54 2.67 -6.53 -2.93
N GLY A 55 2.46 -5.22 -2.90
CA GLY A 55 2.72 -4.41 -1.70
C GLY A 55 1.45 -4.26 -0.89
N PHE A 56 1.53 -4.51 0.42
CA PHE A 56 0.39 -4.41 1.32
C PHE A 56 0.69 -3.37 2.39
N ILE A 57 -0.15 -2.35 2.44
CA ILE A 57 0.07 -1.14 3.24
C ILE A 57 -0.87 -1.15 4.43
N PHE A 58 -0.31 -0.95 5.62
CA PHE A 58 -1.04 -0.94 6.87
C PHE A 58 -0.76 0.37 7.60
N ARG A 59 -1.82 0.96 8.14
CA ARG A 59 -1.76 2.25 8.84
C ARG A 59 -1.96 2.07 10.33
N SER A 60 -1.30 2.92 11.12
CA SER A 60 -1.56 3.00 12.55
C SER A 60 -2.88 3.72 12.83
N ARG A 61 -3.40 3.54 14.04
CA ARG A 61 -4.64 4.22 14.46
C ARG A 61 -4.50 5.74 14.40
N ARG A 62 -3.37 6.29 14.83
CA ARG A 62 -3.12 7.73 14.77
C ARG A 62 -2.82 8.23 13.36
N GLY A 63 -2.44 7.33 12.46
CA GLY A 63 -2.08 7.68 11.09
C GLY A 63 -0.66 8.21 10.92
N ASP A 64 0.16 8.17 11.96
CA ASP A 64 1.55 8.65 11.91
C ASP A 64 2.55 7.55 11.51
N ARG A 65 2.10 6.31 11.35
CA ARG A 65 2.95 5.17 11.02
C ARG A 65 2.35 4.39 9.87
N LEU A 66 3.22 3.93 8.99
CA LEU A 66 2.87 3.01 7.91
C LEU A 66 3.83 1.84 7.91
N LYS A 67 3.28 0.65 7.67
CA LYS A 67 4.05 -0.54 7.35
C LYS A 67 3.66 -1.01 5.97
N ILE A 68 4.65 -1.44 5.19
CA ILE A 68 4.42 -2.02 3.87
C ILE A 68 5.09 -3.38 3.86
N LEU A 69 4.28 -4.41 3.64
CA LEU A 69 4.74 -5.79 3.55
C LEU A 69 4.78 -6.22 2.09
N THR A 70 5.87 -6.84 1.67
CA THR A 70 5.95 -7.44 0.34
C THR A 70 6.77 -8.73 0.40
N TRP A 71 6.42 -9.68 -0.47
CA TRP A 71 7.17 -10.92 -0.64
C TRP A 71 8.15 -10.76 -1.79
N ASP A 72 9.42 -11.09 -1.55
CA ASP A 72 10.49 -11.01 -2.53
C ASP A 72 11.16 -12.38 -2.65
N GLN A 73 10.79 -13.12 -3.68
CA GLN A 73 11.36 -14.42 -4.05
C GLN A 73 11.40 -15.46 -2.93
N ASP A 74 12.07 -15.19 -1.83
CA ASP A 74 12.36 -16.15 -0.76
C ASP A 74 12.10 -15.61 0.64
N GLY A 75 11.56 -14.40 0.76
CA GLY A 75 11.32 -13.82 2.08
C GLY A 75 10.41 -12.61 2.05
N PHE A 76 9.92 -12.23 3.21
CA PHE A 76 9.18 -11.00 3.37
C PHE A 76 10.11 -9.83 3.62
N ILE A 77 9.75 -8.70 3.05
CA ILE A 77 10.35 -7.39 3.34
C ILE A 77 9.29 -6.56 4.05
N LEU A 78 9.67 -5.92 5.14
CA LEU A 78 8.78 -5.02 5.87
C LEU A 78 9.44 -3.65 5.95
N TRP A 79 8.79 -2.68 5.31
CA TRP A 79 9.16 -1.28 5.39
C TRP A 79 8.30 -0.62 6.46
N TYR A 80 8.91 0.20 7.33
CA TYR A 80 8.21 0.82 8.46
C TYR A 80 8.69 2.26 8.62
N LYS A 81 7.75 3.20 8.62
CA LYS A 81 8.06 4.62 8.81
C LYS A 81 7.11 5.25 9.82
N ARG A 82 7.69 5.98 10.75
CA ARG A 82 6.95 6.82 11.69
C ARG A 82 7.26 8.28 11.37
N LEU A 83 6.22 9.09 11.18
CA LEU A 83 6.37 10.53 11.05
C LEU A 83 6.57 11.14 12.44
N GLU A 84 7.58 11.99 12.58
CA GLU A 84 7.81 12.72 13.83
C GLU A 84 6.81 13.86 14.00
N VAL A 85 6.29 14.39 12.88
CA VAL A 85 5.28 15.45 12.88
C VAL A 85 4.21 15.10 11.85
N GLY A 86 2.94 15.28 12.24
CA GLY A 86 1.83 15.08 11.33
C GLY A 86 1.43 13.63 11.14
N VAL A 87 0.59 13.41 10.17
CA VAL A 87 0.04 12.10 9.84
C VAL A 87 0.04 11.90 8.33
N PHE A 88 0.05 10.63 7.92
CA PHE A 88 -0.15 10.28 6.53
C PHE A 88 -1.61 10.55 6.14
N LYS A 89 -1.81 11.16 4.98
CA LYS A 89 -3.14 11.45 4.46
C LYS A 89 -3.59 10.32 3.55
N LEU A 90 -4.44 9.47 4.08
CA LEU A 90 -4.85 8.22 3.44
C LEU A 90 -6.35 8.22 3.18
N PRO A 91 -6.81 7.45 2.19
CA PRO A 91 -8.23 7.19 2.02
C PRO A 91 -8.82 6.61 3.31
N ARG A 92 -10.05 7.02 3.61
CA ARG A 92 -10.77 6.56 4.81
C ARG A 92 -11.67 5.37 4.49
N PRO A 93 -11.99 4.55 5.50
CA PRO A 93 -12.98 3.51 5.30
C PRO A 93 -14.28 4.10 4.78
N GLU A 94 -14.89 3.41 3.82
CA GLU A 94 -16.16 3.83 3.25
C GLU A 94 -17.02 2.59 3.03
N GLY A 95 -18.21 2.60 3.60
CA GLY A 95 -19.12 1.46 3.53
C GLY A 95 -18.52 0.22 4.17
N THR A 96 -18.63 -0.90 3.49
CA THR A 96 -18.12 -2.19 3.97
C THR A 96 -16.74 -2.54 3.43
N ARG A 97 -16.13 -1.65 2.66
CA ARG A 97 -14.81 -1.89 2.07
C ARG A 97 -13.76 -1.97 3.17
N ARG A 98 -12.92 -2.99 3.10
CA ARG A 98 -11.83 -3.20 4.06
C ARG A 98 -10.47 -2.88 3.49
N ALA A 99 -10.38 -2.82 2.15
CA ALA A 99 -9.14 -2.54 1.45
C ALA A 99 -9.41 -1.79 0.16
N VAL A 100 -8.42 -1.07 -0.32
CA VAL A 100 -8.47 -0.36 -1.59
C VAL A 100 -7.15 -0.54 -2.32
N GLU A 101 -7.22 -0.70 -3.63
CA GLU A 101 -6.02 -0.74 -4.46
C GLU A 101 -5.55 0.68 -4.74
N LEU A 102 -4.25 0.90 -4.56
CA LEU A 102 -3.60 2.18 -4.85
C LEU A 102 -2.74 2.06 -6.11
N ARG A 103 -2.61 3.17 -6.81
CA ARG A 103 -1.60 3.29 -7.86
C ARG A 103 -0.24 3.59 -7.23
N ALA A 104 0.83 3.21 -7.90
CA ALA A 104 2.19 3.54 -7.43
C ALA A 104 2.37 5.05 -7.26
N SER A 105 1.77 5.86 -8.15
CA SER A 105 1.79 7.32 -8.03
C SER A 105 1.08 7.83 -6.77
N GLU A 106 0.00 7.17 -6.37
CA GLU A 106 -0.71 7.53 -5.15
C GLU A 106 0.11 7.23 -3.90
N LEU A 107 0.75 6.06 -3.85
CA LEU A 107 1.66 5.74 -2.75
C LEU A 107 2.81 6.74 -2.69
N ALA A 108 3.38 7.10 -3.83
CA ALA A 108 4.44 8.10 -3.91
C ALA A 108 4.00 9.42 -3.29
N MET A 109 2.80 9.89 -3.63
CA MET A 109 2.25 11.11 -3.08
C MET A 109 2.01 11.02 -1.58
N ILE A 110 1.48 9.88 -1.10
CA ILE A 110 1.29 9.64 0.33
C ILE A 110 2.62 9.77 1.08
N LEU A 111 3.67 9.14 0.55
CA LEU A 111 4.99 9.17 1.19
C LEU A 111 5.62 10.57 1.14
N ASP A 112 5.27 11.37 0.16
CA ASP A 112 5.73 12.76 0.04
C ASP A 112 4.87 13.76 0.81
N GLY A 113 3.86 13.29 1.53
CA GLY A 113 3.01 14.16 2.34
C GLY A 113 1.88 14.84 1.60
N ILE A 114 1.55 14.40 0.41
CA ILE A 114 0.44 14.94 -0.37
C ILE A 114 -0.85 14.26 0.05
N ASP A 115 -1.91 15.03 0.26
CA ASP A 115 -3.20 14.52 0.67
C ASP A 115 -3.94 13.88 -0.51
N VAL A 116 -3.88 12.56 -0.61
CA VAL A 116 -4.57 11.81 -1.67
C VAL A 116 -6.04 11.51 -1.32
N SER A 117 -6.45 11.74 -0.07
CA SER A 117 -7.82 11.45 0.35
C SER A 117 -8.85 12.29 -0.39
N ARG A 118 -8.42 13.44 -0.91
CA ARG A 118 -9.26 14.39 -1.65
C ARG A 118 -8.98 14.42 -3.15
N LEU A 119 -8.05 13.62 -3.62
CA LEU A 119 -7.73 13.61 -5.04
C LEU A 119 -8.87 12.97 -5.83
N LYS A 120 -9.31 13.68 -6.85
CA LYS A 120 -10.26 13.15 -7.83
C LYS A 120 -9.50 12.90 -9.12
N ARG A 121 -9.70 11.73 -9.67
CA ARG A 121 -9.10 11.41 -10.96
C ARG A 121 -9.85 12.13 -12.05
N VAL A 122 -9.11 12.81 -12.93
CA VAL A 122 -9.68 13.40 -14.13
C VAL A 122 -10.07 12.26 -15.07
N GLN A 123 -11.30 12.33 -15.60
CA GLN A 123 -11.75 11.35 -16.57
C GLN A 123 -10.90 11.45 -17.83
N ARG A 124 -10.35 10.33 -18.28
CA ARG A 124 -9.53 10.23 -19.47
C ARG A 124 -10.20 9.35 -20.49
N TYR A 125 -9.84 9.53 -21.75
CA TYR A 125 -10.27 8.62 -22.79
C TYR A 125 -9.75 7.21 -22.49
N GLU A 126 -10.66 6.26 -22.57
CA GLU A 126 -10.33 4.85 -22.47
C GLU A 126 -10.68 4.17 -23.77
N ARG A 127 -9.74 3.35 -24.28
CA ARG A 127 -9.99 2.59 -25.48
C ARG A 127 -11.11 1.58 -25.20
N PRO A 128 -12.14 1.54 -26.04
CA PRO A 128 -13.18 0.53 -25.88
C PRO A 128 -12.58 -0.88 -25.89
N VAL A 129 -13.07 -1.71 -24.96
CA VAL A 129 -12.72 -3.11 -24.93
C VAL A 129 -13.57 -3.81 -25.96
N GLY A 130 -12.96 -4.14 -27.06
CA GLY A 130 -13.65 -4.78 -28.16
C GLY A 130 -13.29 -6.23 -28.31
#